data_576336595293d9264ed9ec1929725e4b
#
_entry.id   576336595293d9264ed9ec1929725e4b
#
_cell.length_a   1.000
_cell.length_b   1.000
_cell.length_c   1.000
_cell.angle_alpha   90.00
_cell.angle_beta   90.00
_cell.angle_gamma   90.00
#
_symmetry.space_group_name_H-M   'P 1'
#
loop_
_entity.id
_entity.type
_entity.pdbx_description
1 polymer ?
#
loop_
_entity_poly.entity_id
_entity_poly.type
_entity_poly.pdbx_seq_one_letter_code
_entity_poly.pdbx_strand_id
1 'polypeptide(L)'
;NKMKMFFSGKTKIDDLFLDKLEEMLIVADIGIETTVKIIDLVENYVSKNKYLDEDELKIILKKQIVNLLSSADSDHNEIVTSKVPYVVLFVGVNGVGKTTTIAKLAYSLKNSGKKVVIGAADTFRAAAIDQLDAWAKKINVSIIKQEMGSDPASVAFDTVQSAISNKSDYVLIDTAGRLHNKVNLMMELEKINKVIKKLLPNAPQEVILVLDASTGQNALEQAKQFLKATHVTHLALTKLDGTAKGGVVISICDQLNIPIKYIGVGEKIDDIQFFNKTSFVESL
;
A
#
# COMPACT_ATOMS: atom_id res chain seq x y z
N ASN A 1 3.92 -12.80 20.84
CA ASN A 1 2.72 -12.03 20.64
C ASN A 1 2.51 -11.13 21.87
N LYS A 2 2.87 -9.83 21.77
CA LYS A 2 2.88 -8.89 22.91
C LYS A 2 1.46 -8.67 23.49
N MET A 3 0.43 -8.68 22.66
CA MET A 3 -0.96 -8.59 23.11
C MET A 3 -1.37 -9.79 23.99
N LYS A 4 -0.99 -11.02 23.62
CA LYS A 4 -1.29 -12.21 24.45
C LYS A 4 -0.66 -12.15 25.83
N MET A 5 0.56 -11.59 25.97
CA MET A 5 1.24 -11.45 27.28
C MET A 5 0.62 -10.35 28.14
N PHE A 6 0.07 -9.30 27.52
CA PHE A 6 -0.53 -8.17 28.24
C PHE A 6 -1.78 -8.58 29.00
N PHE A 7 -2.60 -9.44 28.44
CA PHE A 7 -3.89 -9.83 28.99
C PHE A 7 -3.82 -10.94 30.06
N SER A 8 -2.68 -11.56 30.30
CA SER A 8 -2.59 -12.64 31.31
C SER A 8 -2.55 -12.07 32.73
N GLY A 9 -3.63 -12.23 33.46
CA GLY A 9 -3.69 -12.05 34.94
C GLY A 9 -4.40 -10.83 35.49
N LYS A 10 -5.25 -10.11 34.72
CA LYS A 10 -6.02 -8.96 35.23
C LYS A 10 -7.51 -9.14 35.10
N THR A 11 -8.23 -8.94 36.21
CA THR A 11 -9.68 -9.15 36.33
C THR A 11 -10.51 -7.85 36.35
N LYS A 12 -9.89 -6.67 36.24
CA LYS A 12 -10.59 -5.38 36.30
C LYS A 12 -9.97 -4.39 35.30
N ILE A 13 -10.83 -3.76 34.53
CA ILE A 13 -10.45 -2.64 33.63
C ILE A 13 -10.55 -1.38 34.48
N ASP A 14 -9.41 -0.84 34.87
CA ASP A 14 -9.24 0.41 35.61
C ASP A 14 -8.34 1.37 34.80
N ASP A 15 -8.20 2.60 35.30
CA ASP A 15 -7.37 3.62 34.62
C ASP A 15 -5.95 3.13 34.39
N LEU A 16 -5.38 2.39 35.34
CA LEU A 16 -4.03 1.81 35.20
C LEU A 16 -3.95 0.77 34.05
N PHE A 17 -5.03 0.08 33.76
CA PHE A 17 -5.12 -0.83 32.64
C PHE A 17 -5.15 -0.06 31.31
N LEU A 18 -5.95 1.00 31.23
CA LEU A 18 -6.07 1.85 30.05
C LEU A 18 -4.74 2.55 29.73
N ASP A 19 -4.04 3.09 30.72
CA ASP A 19 -2.70 3.66 30.58
C ASP A 19 -1.71 2.66 29.96
N LYS A 20 -1.74 1.42 30.44
CA LYS A 20 -0.87 0.36 29.91
C LYS A 20 -1.28 -0.09 28.51
N LEU A 21 -2.58 -0.07 28.17
CA LEU A 21 -3.05 -0.35 26.83
C LEU A 21 -2.58 0.76 25.88
N GLU A 22 -2.68 2.01 26.28
CA GLU A 22 -2.18 3.15 25.53
C GLU A 22 -0.68 3.02 25.24
N GLU A 23 0.12 2.76 26.26
CA GLU A 23 1.56 2.54 26.13
C GLU A 23 1.88 1.40 25.16
N MET A 24 1.15 0.29 25.24
CA MET A 24 1.33 -0.86 24.36
C MET A 24 0.99 -0.52 22.89
N LEU A 25 -0.07 0.24 22.64
CA LEU A 25 -0.47 0.66 21.30
C LEU A 25 0.58 1.60 20.70
N ILE A 26 1.13 2.53 21.49
CA ILE A 26 2.21 3.43 21.06
C ILE A 26 3.48 2.64 20.74
N VAL A 27 3.87 1.67 21.58
CA VAL A 27 5.03 0.80 21.35
C VAL A 27 4.85 -0.10 20.12
N ALA A 28 3.61 -0.43 19.77
CA ALA A 28 3.26 -1.13 18.54
C ALA A 28 3.31 -0.22 17.29
N ASP A 29 3.73 1.05 17.45
CA ASP A 29 3.81 2.08 16.40
C ASP A 29 2.43 2.53 15.86
N ILE A 30 1.39 2.41 16.68
CA ILE A 30 0.11 3.08 16.44
C ILE A 30 0.30 4.55 16.81
N GLY A 31 0.02 5.46 15.88
CA GLY A 31 0.16 6.89 16.10
C GLY A 31 -0.76 7.40 17.22
N ILE A 32 -0.33 8.44 17.92
CA ILE A 32 -1.02 9.00 19.09
C ILE A 32 -2.50 9.26 18.80
N GLU A 33 -2.84 9.92 17.69
CA GLU A 33 -4.23 10.24 17.35
C GLU A 33 -5.11 8.99 17.24
N THR A 34 -4.60 7.94 16.61
CA THR A 34 -5.33 6.67 16.46
C THR A 34 -5.36 5.88 17.77
N THR A 35 -4.31 5.98 18.60
CA THR A 35 -4.27 5.37 19.93
C THR A 35 -5.36 5.97 20.82
N VAL A 36 -5.48 7.30 20.91
CA VAL A 36 -6.53 7.98 21.69
C VAL A 36 -7.91 7.52 21.22
N LYS A 37 -8.18 7.46 19.91
CA LYS A 37 -9.46 6.95 19.39
C LYS A 37 -9.76 5.52 19.84
N ILE A 38 -8.75 4.64 19.83
CA ILE A 38 -8.93 3.25 20.27
C ILE A 38 -9.24 3.21 21.77
N ILE A 39 -8.54 3.99 22.61
CA ILE A 39 -8.80 4.07 24.05
C ILE A 39 -10.21 4.58 24.31
N ASP A 40 -10.63 5.69 23.69
CA ASP A 40 -11.98 6.25 23.82
C ASP A 40 -13.06 5.22 23.45
N LEU A 41 -12.85 4.44 22.39
CA LEU A 41 -13.78 3.39 21.98
C LEU A 41 -13.86 2.25 23.00
N VAL A 42 -12.74 1.88 23.60
CA VAL A 42 -12.67 0.87 24.67
C VAL A 42 -13.36 1.39 25.94
N GLU A 43 -13.05 2.61 26.39
CA GLU A 43 -13.69 3.25 27.56
C GLU A 43 -15.20 3.34 27.41
N ASN A 44 -15.68 3.82 26.25
CA ASN A 44 -17.10 3.92 25.96
C ASN A 44 -17.81 2.56 25.98
N TYR A 45 -17.11 1.49 25.62
CA TYR A 45 -17.66 0.15 25.69
C TYR A 45 -17.69 -0.37 27.13
N VAL A 46 -16.60 -0.19 27.87
CA VAL A 46 -16.45 -0.61 29.25
C VAL A 46 -17.48 0.10 30.15
N SER A 47 -17.71 1.40 29.95
CA SER A 47 -18.69 2.18 30.72
C SER A 47 -20.13 1.67 30.59
N LYS A 48 -20.46 1.06 29.44
CA LYS A 48 -21.81 0.51 29.16
C LYS A 48 -21.99 -0.93 29.63
N ASN A 49 -20.88 -1.68 29.77
CA ASN A 49 -20.89 -3.11 30.10
C ASN A 49 -20.09 -3.34 31.39
N LYS A 50 -20.78 -3.45 32.50
CA LYS A 50 -20.22 -3.42 33.87
C LYS A 50 -19.28 -4.59 34.24
N TYR A 51 -19.26 -5.68 33.47
CA TYR A 51 -18.43 -6.85 33.75
C TYR A 51 -17.87 -7.36 32.41
N LEU A 52 -16.61 -7.11 32.18
CA LEU A 52 -15.88 -7.62 31.00
C LEU A 52 -14.71 -8.44 31.53
N ASP A 53 -14.62 -9.65 31.04
CA ASP A 53 -13.41 -10.44 31.20
C ASP A 53 -12.36 -10.07 30.13
N GLU A 54 -11.18 -10.62 30.29
CA GLU A 54 -10.03 -10.37 29.45
C GLU A 54 -10.24 -10.78 27.99
N ASP A 55 -10.95 -11.86 27.76
CA ASP A 55 -11.19 -12.41 26.43
C ASP A 55 -12.26 -11.59 25.67
N GLU A 56 -13.29 -11.12 26.39
CA GLU A 56 -14.26 -10.19 25.85
C GLU A 56 -13.62 -8.88 25.42
N LEU A 57 -12.71 -8.33 26.23
CA LEU A 57 -11.98 -7.09 25.87
C LEU A 57 -11.09 -7.27 24.64
N LYS A 58 -10.40 -8.41 24.49
CA LYS A 58 -9.64 -8.73 23.28
C LYS A 58 -10.53 -8.75 22.04
N ILE A 59 -11.69 -9.39 22.15
CA ILE A 59 -12.66 -9.48 21.05
C ILE A 59 -13.13 -8.07 20.67
N ILE A 60 -13.41 -7.22 21.64
CA ILE A 60 -13.84 -5.84 21.42
C ILE A 60 -12.74 -5.02 20.77
N LEU A 61 -11.52 -5.07 21.31
CA LEU A 61 -10.38 -4.35 20.76
C LEU A 61 -10.15 -4.76 19.28
N LYS A 62 -10.14 -6.05 18.99
CA LYS A 62 -10.04 -6.54 17.62
C LYS A 62 -11.17 -6.02 16.74
N LYS A 63 -12.40 -6.04 17.23
CA LYS A 63 -13.56 -5.52 16.49
C LYS A 63 -13.44 -4.01 16.21
N GLN A 64 -13.00 -3.23 17.19
CA GLN A 64 -12.78 -1.79 16.98
C GLN A 64 -11.67 -1.52 15.96
N ILE A 65 -10.56 -2.26 16.02
CA ILE A 65 -9.49 -2.16 15.03
C ILE A 65 -10.01 -2.54 13.63
N VAL A 66 -10.77 -3.62 13.49
CA VAL A 66 -11.40 -4.01 12.20
C VAL A 66 -12.31 -2.89 11.68
N ASN A 67 -13.05 -2.22 12.56
CA ASN A 67 -13.90 -1.09 12.17
C ASN A 67 -13.09 0.13 11.70
N LEU A 68 -11.96 0.44 12.34
CA LEU A 68 -11.04 1.48 11.88
C LEU A 68 -10.42 1.15 10.51
N LEU A 69 -10.23 -0.13 10.23
CA LEU A 69 -9.76 -0.62 8.94
C LEU A 69 -10.87 -0.70 7.87
N SER A 70 -12.11 -0.32 8.17
CA SER A 70 -13.24 -0.48 7.24
C SER A 70 -13.09 0.32 5.96
N SER A 71 -12.42 1.48 6.01
CA SER A 71 -12.07 2.26 4.82
C SER A 71 -11.01 1.57 3.93
N ALA A 72 -10.37 0.52 4.44
CA ALA A 72 -9.33 -0.23 3.72
C ALA A 72 -9.89 -1.35 2.82
N ASP A 73 -11.19 -1.60 2.84
CA ASP A 73 -11.79 -2.57 1.93
C ASP A 73 -11.80 -2.02 0.50
N SER A 74 -10.93 -2.56 -0.33
CA SER A 74 -11.02 -2.39 -1.77
C SER A 74 -11.92 -3.50 -2.32
N ASP A 75 -12.87 -3.15 -3.18
CA ASP A 75 -13.59 -4.12 -3.98
C ASP A 75 -12.58 -4.86 -4.88
N HIS A 76 -12.13 -6.04 -4.43
CA HIS A 76 -11.13 -6.85 -5.13
C HIS A 76 -11.64 -7.43 -6.45
N ASN A 77 -12.91 -7.21 -6.79
CA ASN A 77 -13.63 -7.94 -7.83
C ASN A 77 -13.72 -7.24 -9.19
N GLU A 78 -13.12 -6.10 -9.41
CA GLU A 78 -13.04 -5.58 -10.78
C GLU A 78 -12.00 -6.36 -11.59
N ILE A 79 -12.38 -7.55 -12.01
CA ILE A 79 -11.78 -8.15 -13.20
C ILE A 79 -12.23 -7.27 -14.36
N VAL A 80 -11.36 -6.36 -14.75
CA VAL A 80 -11.61 -5.44 -15.85
C VAL A 80 -11.81 -6.25 -17.12
N THR A 81 -13.05 -6.30 -17.57
CA THR A 81 -13.46 -6.89 -18.86
C THR A 81 -13.42 -5.86 -20.00
N SER A 82 -12.71 -4.73 -19.79
CA SER A 82 -12.62 -3.68 -20.79
C SER A 82 -11.74 -4.11 -22.00
N LYS A 83 -12.13 -3.69 -23.20
CA LYS A 83 -11.34 -3.89 -24.43
C LYS A 83 -10.07 -3.02 -24.51
N VAL A 84 -9.81 -2.21 -23.50
CA VAL A 84 -8.66 -1.29 -23.39
C VAL A 84 -7.80 -1.70 -22.21
N PRO A 85 -6.48 -1.50 -22.26
CA PRO A 85 -5.59 -1.88 -21.16
C PRO A 85 -5.92 -1.11 -19.86
N TYR A 86 -5.87 -1.83 -18.77
CA TYR A 86 -5.99 -1.27 -17.42
C TYR A 86 -4.64 -0.73 -16.97
N VAL A 87 -4.55 0.57 -16.75
CA VAL A 87 -3.30 1.26 -16.43
C VAL A 87 -3.18 1.49 -14.93
N VAL A 88 -2.10 0.99 -14.35
CA VAL A 88 -1.73 1.16 -12.93
C VAL A 88 -0.43 1.94 -12.85
N LEU A 89 -0.46 3.08 -12.18
CA LEU A 89 0.71 3.91 -11.91
C LEU A 89 1.20 3.68 -10.48
N PHE A 90 2.48 3.33 -10.30
CA PHE A 90 3.08 3.12 -8.98
C PHE A 90 3.89 4.33 -8.57
N VAL A 91 3.54 4.90 -7.41
CA VAL A 91 4.22 6.05 -6.81
C VAL A 91 4.72 5.71 -5.40
N GLY A 92 5.62 6.50 -4.85
CA GLY A 92 6.21 6.29 -3.52
C GLY A 92 7.70 6.63 -3.50
N VAL A 93 8.29 6.80 -2.32
CA VAL A 93 9.71 7.14 -2.21
C VAL A 93 10.63 6.02 -2.71
N ASN A 94 11.90 6.34 -2.92
CA ASN A 94 12.89 5.32 -3.28
C ASN A 94 13.11 4.32 -2.14
N GLY A 95 13.28 3.04 -2.47
CA GLY A 95 13.57 1.99 -1.49
C GLY A 95 12.36 1.36 -0.80
N VAL A 96 11.14 1.87 -1.02
CA VAL A 96 9.93 1.28 -0.44
C VAL A 96 9.46 -0.01 -1.11
N GLY A 97 10.10 -0.43 -2.21
CA GLY A 97 9.74 -1.69 -2.88
C GLY A 97 8.81 -1.54 -4.10
N LYS A 98 8.68 -0.34 -4.71
CA LYS A 98 7.87 -0.14 -5.94
C LYS A 98 8.18 -1.16 -7.02
N THR A 99 9.42 -1.17 -7.48
CA THR A 99 9.91 -2.06 -8.56
C THR A 99 9.63 -3.53 -8.25
N THR A 100 9.85 -3.96 -7.01
CA THR A 100 9.56 -5.32 -6.56
C THR A 100 8.07 -5.62 -6.54
N THR A 101 7.24 -4.69 -6.07
CA THR A 101 5.78 -4.81 -6.06
C THR A 101 5.23 -4.95 -7.48
N ILE A 102 5.73 -4.14 -8.43
CA ILE A 102 5.37 -4.22 -9.85
C ILE A 102 5.70 -5.60 -10.42
N ALA A 103 6.91 -6.12 -10.15
CA ALA A 103 7.34 -7.42 -10.63
C ALA A 103 6.46 -8.57 -10.09
N LYS A 104 6.14 -8.53 -8.79
CA LYS A 104 5.25 -9.52 -8.14
C LYS A 104 3.84 -9.47 -8.71
N LEU A 105 3.29 -8.26 -8.87
CA LEU A 105 1.95 -8.09 -9.46
C LEU A 105 1.92 -8.54 -10.93
N ALA A 106 2.93 -8.18 -11.73
CA ALA A 106 3.04 -8.63 -13.11
C ALA A 106 3.10 -10.15 -13.22
N TYR A 107 3.83 -10.81 -12.32
CA TYR A 107 3.89 -12.27 -12.23
C TYR A 107 2.52 -12.88 -11.91
N SER A 108 1.83 -12.36 -10.90
CA SER A 108 0.50 -12.82 -10.49
C SER A 108 -0.52 -12.67 -11.62
N LEU A 109 -0.57 -11.51 -12.26
CA LEU A 109 -1.46 -11.24 -13.39
C LEU A 109 -1.18 -12.18 -14.58
N LYS A 110 0.09 -12.36 -14.92
CA LYS A 110 0.49 -13.28 -15.98
C LYS A 110 0.07 -14.72 -15.68
N ASN A 111 0.27 -15.20 -14.46
CA ASN A 111 -0.16 -16.55 -14.05
C ASN A 111 -1.69 -16.72 -14.08
N SER A 112 -2.43 -15.61 -13.96
CA SER A 112 -3.89 -15.57 -14.15
C SER A 112 -4.29 -15.45 -15.64
N GLY A 113 -3.35 -15.63 -16.57
CA GLY A 113 -3.60 -15.61 -18.01
C GLY A 113 -3.72 -14.20 -18.62
N LYS A 114 -3.37 -13.14 -17.88
CA LYS A 114 -3.44 -11.76 -18.36
C LYS A 114 -2.17 -11.37 -19.12
N LYS A 115 -2.35 -10.58 -20.17
CA LYS A 115 -1.25 -10.00 -20.94
C LYS A 115 -0.83 -8.67 -20.32
N VAL A 116 0.40 -8.60 -19.83
CA VAL A 116 0.92 -7.46 -19.06
C VAL A 116 2.06 -6.79 -19.82
N VAL A 117 2.12 -5.45 -19.77
CA VAL A 117 3.25 -4.64 -20.19
C VAL A 117 3.71 -3.77 -19.03
N ILE A 118 5.04 -3.72 -18.81
CA ILE A 118 5.67 -2.90 -17.77
C ILE A 118 6.31 -1.68 -18.41
N GLY A 119 6.19 -0.50 -17.80
CA GLY A 119 6.89 0.74 -18.17
C GLY A 119 7.91 1.14 -17.10
N ALA A 120 9.18 1.24 -17.49
CA ALA A 120 10.27 1.66 -16.58
C ALA A 120 10.44 3.19 -16.63
N ALA A 121 9.51 3.95 -16.01
CA ALA A 121 9.55 5.41 -16.03
C ALA A 121 10.34 6.03 -14.86
N ASP A 122 11.01 5.27 -13.98
CA ASP A 122 12.08 5.77 -13.09
C ASP A 122 13.39 5.92 -13.88
N THR A 123 13.40 6.81 -14.86
CA THR A 123 14.49 6.97 -15.84
C THR A 123 15.77 7.57 -15.27
N PHE A 124 15.71 8.12 -14.07
CA PHE A 124 16.88 8.75 -13.43
C PHE A 124 17.75 7.76 -12.63
N ARG A 125 17.28 6.51 -12.51
CA ARG A 125 18.01 5.47 -11.76
C ARG A 125 18.28 4.27 -12.64
N ALA A 126 19.52 4.22 -13.20
CA ALA A 126 19.94 3.09 -14.03
C ALA A 126 19.68 1.74 -13.35
N ALA A 127 20.03 1.62 -12.05
CA ALA A 127 19.79 0.40 -11.28
C ALA A 127 18.30 0.02 -11.17
N ALA A 128 17.36 0.98 -11.18
CA ALA A 128 15.93 0.69 -11.15
C ALA A 128 15.45 0.12 -12.51
N ILE A 129 15.92 0.72 -13.61
CA ILE A 129 15.64 0.23 -14.97
C ILE A 129 16.18 -1.20 -15.13
N ASP A 130 17.45 -1.43 -14.77
CA ASP A 130 18.09 -2.74 -14.89
C ASP A 130 17.42 -3.80 -14.01
N GLN A 131 17.04 -3.43 -12.79
CA GLN A 131 16.33 -4.33 -11.89
C GLN A 131 14.97 -4.74 -12.46
N LEU A 132 14.21 -3.77 -12.99
CA LEU A 132 12.89 -4.04 -13.57
C LEU A 132 13.00 -4.86 -14.87
N ASP A 133 14.01 -4.61 -15.69
CA ASP A 133 14.32 -5.37 -16.89
C ASP A 133 14.69 -6.83 -16.57
N ALA A 134 15.53 -7.04 -15.55
CA ALA A 134 15.89 -8.39 -15.08
C ALA A 134 14.65 -9.16 -14.58
N TRP A 135 13.77 -8.50 -13.84
CA TRP A 135 12.50 -9.10 -13.42
C TRP A 135 11.60 -9.41 -14.61
N ALA A 136 11.38 -8.47 -15.52
CA ALA A 136 10.54 -8.65 -16.70
C ALA A 136 11.01 -9.85 -17.56
N LYS A 137 12.32 -10.00 -17.74
CA LYS A 137 12.92 -11.16 -18.41
C LYS A 137 12.68 -12.46 -17.65
N LYS A 138 12.92 -12.47 -16.33
CA LYS A 138 12.73 -13.65 -15.47
C LYS A 138 11.29 -14.17 -15.50
N ILE A 139 10.31 -13.27 -15.47
CA ILE A 139 8.90 -13.62 -15.50
C ILE A 139 8.34 -13.68 -16.93
N ASN A 140 9.15 -13.40 -17.96
CA ASN A 140 8.76 -13.34 -19.38
C ASN A 140 7.54 -12.44 -19.61
N VAL A 141 7.64 -11.16 -19.21
CA VAL A 141 6.66 -10.09 -19.41
C VAL A 141 7.31 -8.99 -20.24
N SER A 142 6.55 -8.36 -21.14
CA SER A 142 7.05 -7.26 -21.97
C SER A 142 7.38 -6.03 -21.13
N ILE A 143 8.50 -5.37 -21.40
CA ILE A 143 8.92 -4.13 -20.76
C ILE A 143 9.24 -3.07 -21.81
N ILE A 144 8.78 -1.85 -21.55
CA ILE A 144 9.15 -0.64 -22.31
C ILE A 144 10.08 0.18 -21.42
N LYS A 145 11.28 0.45 -21.92
CA LYS A 145 12.31 1.25 -21.26
C LYS A 145 13.01 2.12 -22.31
N GLN A 146 13.57 3.22 -21.85
CA GLN A 146 14.42 4.11 -22.64
C GLN A 146 15.78 4.29 -21.94
N GLU A 147 16.67 5.04 -22.54
CA GLU A 147 17.97 5.34 -21.94
C GLU A 147 17.81 6.14 -20.63
N MET A 148 18.79 6.00 -19.75
CA MET A 148 18.86 6.77 -18.52
C MET A 148 18.79 8.28 -18.82
N GLY A 149 17.96 9.02 -18.07
CA GLY A 149 17.73 10.44 -18.26
C GLY A 149 16.68 10.81 -19.30
N SER A 150 16.08 9.83 -19.98
CA SER A 150 14.93 10.06 -20.87
C SER A 150 13.73 10.65 -20.09
N ASP A 151 12.81 11.29 -20.82
CA ASP A 151 11.59 11.83 -20.20
C ASP A 151 10.67 10.70 -19.69
N PRO A 152 10.36 10.63 -18.37
CA PRO A 152 9.47 9.62 -17.83
C PRO A 152 8.10 9.56 -18.50
N ALA A 153 7.58 10.72 -18.92
CA ALA A 153 6.31 10.80 -19.63
C ALA A 153 6.36 10.16 -21.03
N SER A 154 7.53 10.20 -21.69
CA SER A 154 7.75 9.51 -22.96
C SER A 154 7.66 7.99 -22.78
N VAL A 155 8.34 7.46 -21.75
CA VAL A 155 8.27 6.02 -21.42
C VAL A 155 6.83 5.59 -21.11
N ALA A 156 6.11 6.38 -20.31
CA ALA A 156 4.72 6.10 -20.00
C ALA A 156 3.82 6.09 -21.25
N PHE A 157 4.00 7.07 -22.14
CA PHE A 157 3.30 7.15 -23.41
C PHE A 157 3.56 5.91 -24.27
N ASP A 158 4.83 5.57 -24.51
CA ASP A 158 5.22 4.42 -25.33
C ASP A 158 4.70 3.11 -24.74
N THR A 159 4.68 2.99 -23.41
CA THR A 159 4.16 1.80 -22.73
C THR A 159 2.67 1.62 -23.00
N VAL A 160 1.87 2.67 -22.83
CA VAL A 160 0.42 2.62 -23.09
C VAL A 160 0.14 2.40 -24.58
N GLN A 161 0.87 3.07 -25.47
CA GLN A 161 0.76 2.90 -26.92
C GLN A 161 1.05 1.45 -27.34
N SER A 162 2.13 0.86 -26.79
CA SER A 162 2.49 -0.53 -27.01
C SER A 162 1.41 -1.49 -26.51
N ALA A 163 0.86 -1.21 -25.34
CA ALA A 163 -0.21 -2.04 -24.75
C ALA A 163 -1.48 -2.03 -25.59
N ILE A 164 -1.88 -0.87 -26.12
CA ILE A 164 -3.03 -0.74 -27.02
C ILE A 164 -2.79 -1.56 -28.30
N SER A 165 -1.63 -1.37 -28.95
CA SER A 165 -1.27 -2.04 -30.20
C SER A 165 -1.22 -3.56 -30.04
N ASN A 166 -0.72 -4.04 -28.92
CA ASN A 166 -0.56 -5.46 -28.61
C ASN A 166 -1.80 -6.08 -27.95
N LYS A 167 -2.86 -5.31 -27.71
CA LYS A 167 -4.07 -5.75 -26.99
C LYS A 167 -3.71 -6.38 -25.64
N SER A 168 -2.91 -5.67 -24.85
CA SER A 168 -2.55 -6.10 -23.50
C SER A 168 -3.68 -5.78 -22.53
N ASP A 169 -3.83 -6.61 -21.49
CA ASP A 169 -4.87 -6.41 -20.46
C ASP A 169 -4.45 -5.36 -19.43
N TYR A 170 -3.16 -5.35 -19.05
CA TYR A 170 -2.62 -4.50 -18.01
C TYR A 170 -1.36 -3.74 -18.42
N VAL A 171 -1.26 -2.51 -17.93
CA VAL A 171 -0.06 -1.67 -18.00
C VAL A 171 0.35 -1.31 -16.57
N LEU A 172 1.59 -1.65 -16.20
CA LEU A 172 2.15 -1.33 -14.88
C LEU A 172 3.32 -0.36 -15.07
N ILE A 173 3.23 0.85 -14.53
CA ILE A 173 4.24 1.90 -14.73
C ILE A 173 4.97 2.19 -13.42
N ASP A 174 6.29 1.96 -13.38
CA ASP A 174 7.18 2.41 -12.29
C ASP A 174 7.51 3.89 -12.46
N THR A 175 7.56 4.65 -11.37
CA THR A 175 7.92 6.07 -11.39
C THR A 175 9.04 6.41 -10.43
N ALA A 176 9.68 7.55 -10.63
CA ALA A 176 10.65 8.10 -9.70
C ALA A 176 10.03 8.34 -8.30
N GLY A 177 10.87 8.27 -7.27
CA GLY A 177 10.45 8.43 -5.87
C GLY A 177 11.26 9.48 -5.10
N ARG A 178 11.71 10.54 -5.77
CA ARG A 178 12.59 11.58 -5.18
C ARG A 178 11.79 12.66 -4.44
N LEU A 179 11.22 12.29 -3.27
CA LEU A 179 10.35 13.18 -2.49
C LEU A 179 11.08 14.44 -1.96
N HIS A 180 12.41 14.39 -1.80
CA HIS A 180 13.21 15.57 -1.42
C HIS A 180 13.17 16.69 -2.47
N ASN A 181 12.89 16.36 -3.74
CA ASN A 181 12.61 17.32 -4.81
C ASN A 181 11.13 17.28 -5.18
N LYS A 182 10.29 17.61 -4.22
CA LYS A 182 8.84 17.44 -4.29
C LYS A 182 8.22 18.13 -5.51
N VAL A 183 8.61 19.38 -5.79
CA VAL A 183 8.03 20.15 -6.91
C VAL A 183 8.27 19.47 -8.24
N ASN A 184 9.50 19.03 -8.50
CA ASN A 184 9.84 18.36 -9.76
C ASN A 184 9.12 17.00 -9.87
N LEU A 185 9.05 16.24 -8.78
CA LEU A 185 8.33 14.96 -8.77
C LEU A 185 6.85 15.15 -9.09
N MET A 186 6.21 16.21 -8.54
CA MET A 186 4.82 16.54 -8.84
C MET A 186 4.59 16.86 -10.30
N MET A 187 5.44 17.73 -10.85
CA MET A 187 5.38 18.11 -12.28
C MET A 187 5.58 16.89 -13.19
N GLU A 188 6.48 15.98 -12.82
CA GLU A 188 6.73 14.73 -13.53
C GLU A 188 5.50 13.81 -13.51
N LEU A 189 4.91 13.55 -12.33
CA LEU A 189 3.71 12.72 -12.18
C LEU A 189 2.51 13.33 -12.91
N GLU A 190 2.34 14.65 -12.85
CA GLU A 190 1.29 15.35 -13.59
C GLU A 190 1.48 15.20 -15.11
N LYS A 191 2.72 15.31 -15.60
CA LYS A 191 3.04 15.13 -17.01
C LYS A 191 2.77 13.69 -17.47
N ILE A 192 3.14 12.69 -16.68
CA ILE A 192 2.83 11.28 -16.92
C ILE A 192 1.32 11.09 -17.03
N ASN A 193 0.54 11.59 -16.05
CA ASN A 193 -0.91 11.51 -16.08
C ASN A 193 -1.52 12.17 -17.34
N LYS A 194 -1.02 13.33 -17.75
CA LYS A 194 -1.49 14.04 -18.96
C LYS A 194 -1.27 13.23 -20.25
N VAL A 195 -0.11 12.59 -20.40
CA VAL A 195 0.18 11.81 -21.61
C VAL A 195 -0.60 10.51 -21.66
N ILE A 196 -0.82 9.86 -20.51
CA ILE A 196 -1.66 8.66 -20.41
C ILE A 196 -3.11 9.00 -20.82
N LYS A 197 -3.68 10.08 -20.28
CA LYS A 197 -5.05 10.53 -20.60
C LYS A 197 -5.25 10.92 -22.06
N LYS A 198 -4.20 11.34 -22.78
CA LYS A 198 -4.30 11.59 -24.22
C LYS A 198 -4.57 10.32 -25.02
N LEU A 199 -4.07 9.16 -24.58
CA LEU A 199 -4.28 7.88 -25.22
C LEU A 199 -5.54 7.18 -24.70
N LEU A 200 -5.78 7.25 -23.40
CA LEU A 200 -6.87 6.63 -22.67
C LEU A 200 -7.46 7.63 -21.68
N PRO A 201 -8.57 8.32 -22.02
CA PRO A 201 -9.12 9.43 -21.21
C PRO A 201 -9.45 9.07 -19.74
N ASN A 202 -9.79 7.79 -19.48
CA ASN A 202 -10.14 7.28 -18.14
C ASN A 202 -8.95 6.64 -17.40
N ALA A 203 -7.74 6.67 -17.98
CA ALA A 203 -6.52 6.15 -17.36
C ALA A 203 -5.68 7.28 -16.71
N PRO A 204 -4.82 6.96 -15.73
CA PRO A 204 -4.70 5.64 -15.09
C PRO A 204 -5.93 5.31 -14.27
N GLN A 205 -6.36 4.06 -14.27
CA GLN A 205 -7.48 3.60 -13.44
C GLN A 205 -7.08 3.50 -11.97
N GLU A 206 -5.79 3.18 -11.73
CA GLU A 206 -5.25 3.15 -10.38
C GLU A 206 -3.93 3.92 -10.30
N VAL A 207 -3.78 4.66 -9.21
CA VAL A 207 -2.51 5.21 -8.74
C VAL A 207 -2.23 4.59 -7.37
N ILE A 208 -1.28 3.67 -7.33
CA ILE A 208 -0.93 2.91 -6.12
C ILE A 208 0.27 3.57 -5.45
N LEU A 209 0.06 4.06 -4.24
CA LEU A 209 1.15 4.52 -3.38
C LEU A 209 1.75 3.33 -2.62
N VAL A 210 3.01 3.06 -2.89
CA VAL A 210 3.78 2.01 -2.20
C VAL A 210 4.47 2.60 -0.98
N LEU A 211 4.25 2.00 0.19
CA LEU A 211 4.80 2.41 1.47
C LEU A 211 5.55 1.25 2.14
N ASP A 212 6.65 1.54 2.78
CA ASP A 212 7.43 0.60 3.59
C ASP A 212 6.91 0.63 5.03
N ALA A 213 6.18 -0.42 5.45
CA ALA A 213 5.60 -0.52 6.79
C ALA A 213 6.66 -0.56 7.90
N SER A 214 7.90 -0.99 7.60
CA SER A 214 8.98 -1.03 8.58
C SER A 214 9.45 0.36 9.02
N THR A 215 9.12 1.42 8.27
CA THR A 215 9.46 2.81 8.61
C THR A 215 8.48 3.44 9.60
N GLY A 216 7.41 2.74 9.97
CA GLY A 216 6.47 3.18 11.00
C GLY A 216 5.78 4.50 10.64
N GLN A 217 5.67 5.42 11.60
CA GLN A 217 5.01 6.72 11.40
C GLN A 217 5.60 7.56 10.24
N ASN A 218 6.85 7.31 9.83
CA ASN A 218 7.40 7.95 8.65
C ASN A 218 6.65 7.54 7.36
N ALA A 219 6.12 6.30 7.28
CA ALA A 219 5.30 5.89 6.15
C ALA A 219 4.00 6.72 6.05
N LEU A 220 3.36 7.00 7.18
CA LEU A 220 2.17 7.86 7.24
C LEU A 220 2.46 9.29 6.77
N GLU A 221 3.59 9.88 7.21
CA GLU A 221 3.98 11.22 6.79
C GLU A 221 4.33 11.28 5.28
N GLN A 222 5.01 10.27 4.76
CA GLN A 222 5.24 10.14 3.32
C GLN A 222 3.91 10.07 2.56
N ALA A 223 2.97 9.26 3.04
CA ALA A 223 1.65 9.13 2.42
C ALA A 223 0.91 10.48 2.38
N LYS A 224 0.85 11.21 3.48
CA LYS A 224 0.25 12.56 3.53
C LYS A 224 0.87 13.52 2.50
N GLN A 225 2.17 13.41 2.25
CA GLN A 225 2.85 14.23 1.26
C GLN A 225 2.48 13.83 -0.18
N PHE A 226 2.44 12.53 -0.49
CA PHE A 226 2.03 12.05 -1.81
C PHE A 226 0.57 12.39 -2.13
N LEU A 227 -0.32 12.32 -1.14
CA LEU A 227 -1.73 12.67 -1.29
C LEU A 227 -1.95 14.14 -1.67
N LYS A 228 -1.09 15.02 -1.18
CA LYS A 228 -1.11 16.45 -1.59
C LYS A 228 -0.62 16.66 -3.02
N ALA A 229 -0.02 15.67 -3.58
CA ALA A 229 0.80 15.69 -4.75
C ALA A 229 0.17 15.05 -5.97
N THR A 230 -0.51 13.96 -5.77
CA THR A 230 -1.16 13.17 -6.82
C THR A 230 -2.41 12.50 -6.27
N HIS A 231 -3.34 12.19 -7.16
CA HIS A 231 -4.56 11.48 -6.80
C HIS A 231 -4.25 10.00 -6.58
N VAL A 232 -3.89 9.64 -5.35
CA VAL A 232 -3.71 8.23 -4.94
C VAL A 232 -5.08 7.57 -4.79
N THR A 233 -5.24 6.39 -5.40
CA THR A 233 -6.48 5.61 -5.32
C THR A 233 -6.39 4.47 -4.33
N HIS A 234 -5.20 3.85 -4.22
CA HIS A 234 -4.95 2.68 -3.38
C HIS A 234 -3.57 2.73 -2.75
N LEU A 235 -3.39 1.96 -1.68
CA LEU A 235 -2.10 1.74 -1.03
C LEU A 235 -1.59 0.31 -1.27
N ALA A 236 -0.26 0.17 -1.35
CA ALA A 236 0.42 -1.10 -1.22
C ALA A 236 1.45 -1.00 -0.08
N LEU A 237 1.36 -1.90 0.88
CA LEU A 237 2.27 -1.94 2.03
C LEU A 237 3.28 -3.06 1.86
N THR A 238 4.55 -2.74 2.02
CA THR A 238 5.66 -3.69 1.87
C THR A 238 6.35 -3.96 3.21
N LYS A 239 7.11 -5.04 3.28
CA LYS A 239 7.96 -5.42 4.42
C LYS A 239 7.20 -5.62 5.74
N LEU A 240 5.96 -6.09 5.65
CA LEU A 240 5.15 -6.40 6.84
C LEU A 240 5.69 -7.61 7.62
N ASP A 241 6.36 -8.53 6.95
CA ASP A 241 6.99 -9.73 7.52
C ASP A 241 8.17 -9.42 8.44
N GLY A 242 8.87 -8.31 8.20
CA GLY A 242 10.06 -7.90 8.96
C GLY A 242 9.78 -6.92 10.10
N THR A 243 8.52 -6.56 10.37
CA THR A 243 8.24 -5.49 11.32
C THR A 243 7.39 -5.93 12.53
N ALA A 244 7.85 -5.53 13.72
CA ALA A 244 7.03 -5.51 14.93
C ALA A 244 6.07 -4.28 14.95
N LYS A 245 6.12 -3.44 13.93
CA LYS A 245 5.44 -2.14 13.82
C LYS A 245 4.17 -2.20 12.95
N GLY A 246 3.48 -3.33 12.92
CA GLY A 246 2.23 -3.50 12.16
C GLY A 246 1.14 -2.49 12.52
N GLY A 247 1.22 -1.86 13.70
CA GLY A 247 0.28 -0.84 14.15
C GLY A 247 0.19 0.39 13.24
N VAL A 248 1.27 0.73 12.51
CA VAL A 248 1.23 1.83 11.54
C VAL A 248 0.16 1.64 10.46
N VAL A 249 -0.16 0.40 10.10
CA VAL A 249 -1.24 0.08 9.14
C VAL A 249 -2.58 0.62 9.63
N ILE A 250 -2.85 0.50 10.94
CA ILE A 250 -4.08 0.99 11.56
C ILE A 250 -4.14 2.52 11.45
N SER A 251 -3.03 3.21 11.77
CA SER A 251 -2.94 4.67 11.66
C SER A 251 -3.08 5.16 10.22
N ILE A 252 -2.49 4.46 9.26
CA ILE A 252 -2.62 4.79 7.83
C ILE A 252 -4.08 4.69 7.39
N CYS A 253 -4.77 3.62 7.74
CA CYS A 253 -6.19 3.44 7.40
C CYS A 253 -7.08 4.49 8.06
N ASP A 254 -6.89 4.74 9.36
CA ASP A 254 -7.69 5.69 10.14
C ASP A 254 -7.54 7.14 9.64
N GLN A 255 -6.30 7.56 9.29
CA GLN A 255 -6.02 8.95 8.98
C GLN A 255 -6.11 9.31 7.49
N LEU A 256 -5.87 8.36 6.58
CA LEU A 256 -5.82 8.67 5.15
C LEU A 256 -7.11 8.38 4.39
N ASN A 257 -7.94 7.49 4.92
CA ASN A 257 -9.20 7.07 4.29
C ASN A 257 -9.01 6.58 2.83
N ILE A 258 -7.89 5.88 2.57
CA ILE A 258 -7.55 5.29 1.28
C ILE A 258 -7.44 3.78 1.45
N PRO A 259 -8.08 2.98 0.57
CA PRO A 259 -8.04 1.54 0.68
C PRO A 259 -6.63 0.97 0.46
N ILE A 260 -6.25 0.01 1.30
CA ILE A 260 -5.07 -0.83 1.08
C ILE A 260 -5.49 -1.96 0.14
N LYS A 261 -4.81 -2.07 -0.99
CA LYS A 261 -5.10 -3.12 -1.97
C LYS A 261 -4.15 -4.31 -1.84
N TYR A 262 -2.86 -4.04 -1.67
CA TYR A 262 -1.83 -5.06 -1.64
C TYR A 262 -0.98 -4.99 -0.39
N ILE A 263 -0.52 -6.16 0.06
CA ILE A 263 0.52 -6.32 1.09
C ILE A 263 1.63 -7.22 0.57
N GLY A 264 2.88 -6.81 0.81
CA GLY A 264 4.09 -7.61 0.59
C GLY A 264 4.49 -8.26 1.91
N VAL A 265 4.55 -9.58 1.91
CA VAL A 265 4.74 -10.41 3.11
C VAL A 265 6.00 -11.29 3.02
N GLY A 266 6.97 -10.89 2.21
CA GLY A 266 8.24 -11.61 2.04
C GLY A 266 8.97 -11.23 0.76
N GLU A 267 10.07 -11.92 0.49
CA GLU A 267 11.00 -11.62 -0.62
C GLU A 267 10.72 -12.41 -1.91
N LYS A 268 9.96 -13.51 -1.84
CA LYS A 268 9.67 -14.34 -3.01
C LYS A 268 8.74 -13.62 -4.00
N ILE A 269 8.75 -14.05 -5.25
CA ILE A 269 7.97 -13.43 -6.32
C ILE A 269 6.46 -13.52 -6.12
N ASP A 270 6.01 -14.51 -5.37
CA ASP A 270 4.61 -14.78 -5.02
C ASP A 270 4.19 -14.20 -3.64
N ASP A 271 5.13 -13.58 -2.90
CA ASP A 271 4.86 -12.97 -1.60
C ASP A 271 4.19 -11.58 -1.75
N ILE A 272 3.10 -11.52 -2.51
CA ILE A 272 2.16 -10.39 -2.59
C ILE A 272 0.74 -10.92 -2.44
N GLN A 273 -0.06 -10.26 -1.61
CA GLN A 273 -1.42 -10.68 -1.32
C GLN A 273 -2.35 -9.47 -1.36
N PHE A 274 -3.63 -9.71 -1.62
CA PHE A 274 -4.66 -8.72 -1.35
C PHE A 274 -4.78 -8.51 0.16
N PHE A 275 -4.96 -7.25 0.56
CA PHE A 275 -5.17 -6.92 1.96
C PHE A 275 -6.51 -7.47 2.44
N ASN A 276 -6.49 -8.18 3.57
CA ASN A 276 -7.68 -8.63 4.28
C ASN A 276 -7.60 -8.15 5.73
N LYS A 277 -8.49 -7.23 6.11
CA LYS A 277 -8.50 -6.58 7.42
C LYS A 277 -8.66 -7.58 8.57
N THR A 278 -9.52 -8.58 8.41
CA THR A 278 -9.78 -9.58 9.46
C THR A 278 -8.55 -10.43 9.71
N SER A 279 -7.97 -11.01 8.64
CA SER A 279 -6.74 -11.80 8.74
C SER A 279 -5.56 -10.97 9.28
N PHE A 280 -5.49 -9.68 8.91
CA PHE A 280 -4.47 -8.78 9.43
C PHE A 280 -4.62 -8.57 10.94
N VAL A 281 -5.83 -8.26 11.44
CA VAL A 281 -6.08 -8.07 12.88
C VAL A 281 -5.90 -9.36 13.67
N GLU A 282 -6.21 -10.52 13.08
CA GLU A 282 -5.94 -11.81 13.72
C GLU A 282 -4.45 -12.10 13.89
N SER A 283 -3.59 -11.56 13.01
CA SER A 283 -2.13 -11.72 13.06
C SER A 283 -1.44 -10.81 14.07
N LEU A 284 -2.09 -9.72 14.52
CA LEU A 284 -1.60 -8.81 15.57
C LEU A 284 -1.69 -9.45 16.96
#